data_5c1a6bbfb02ca2c631a78431fd90bfa6
#
_entry.id   5c1a6bbfb02ca2c631a78431fd90bfa6
#
_cell.length_a   1.000
_cell.length_b   1.000
_cell.length_c   1.000
_cell.angle_alpha   90.00
_cell.angle_beta   90.00
_cell.angle_gamma   90.00
#
_symmetry.space_group_name_H-M   'P 1'
#
loop_
_entity.id
_entity.type
_entity.pdbx_description
1 polymer ?
#
loop_
_entity_poly.entity_id
_entity_poly.type
_entity_poly.pdbx_seq_one_letter_code
_entity_poly.pdbx_strand_id
1 'polypeptide(L)'
;MKSNVVIVGAGLGGAAAAAVLSRAGLDVVVVDRHTTYPADFRAEQLVGSQTDALRRLGLLDGIVGQATPLSGATAACYGKVIDATYSVHYGLRYEDMVNAARSLAVGTKFVTGRVVRVAVGPELQTVVLADGTVIEARLVVLATGPNSRDLLSSLGVQRAMLSENHSLALGFDVQTVSRRILVYYGERAGDRMDYLTVFPIGDTMRANLFCYLDPSDPWARSFKLNPKQALLDVMPSLERTIGPFEVVGKVQVRTNSIQRAENVRQQAGVVLIGDARQSSCPAVGTGIGRILADVEVLRRLVPSWLATPGMGADKIEQFYSDPAKCRFDTQALRDTRHRRALCTETSWRWKAYRTQHYYRRRTLGVISRAVRREMPSLNSAMVGSRHNQEAGGDRLFTSLALSWGAAKRVVMAALTLLTFG
;
A
#
# COMPACT_ATOMS: atom_id res chain seq x y z
N MET A 1 6.50 -21.82 26.91
CA MET A 1 5.16 -21.20 26.79
C MET A 1 4.45 -21.87 25.62
N LYS A 2 3.13 -22.15 25.72
CA LYS A 2 2.36 -22.75 24.62
C LYS A 2 1.23 -21.82 24.22
N SER A 3 0.86 -21.81 22.91
CA SER A 3 -0.28 -21.06 22.36
C SER A 3 -0.85 -21.74 21.11
N ASN A 4 -1.98 -21.28 20.61
CA ASN A 4 -2.50 -21.74 19.32
C ASN A 4 -1.65 -21.19 18.16
N VAL A 5 -1.33 -19.91 18.21
CA VAL A 5 -0.64 -19.18 17.14
C VAL A 5 0.46 -18.31 17.75
N VAL A 6 1.67 -18.39 17.17
CA VAL A 6 2.73 -17.39 17.40
C VAL A 6 2.89 -16.53 16.16
N ILE A 7 2.85 -15.21 16.35
CA ILE A 7 3.09 -14.24 15.30
C ILE A 7 4.46 -13.59 15.52
N VAL A 8 5.36 -13.72 14.58
CA VAL A 8 6.70 -13.13 14.64
C VAL A 8 6.74 -11.84 13.84
N GLY A 9 6.89 -10.73 14.54
CA GLY A 9 6.82 -9.36 14.02
C GLY A 9 5.44 -8.73 14.24
N ALA A 10 5.41 -7.58 14.92
CA ALA A 10 4.22 -6.79 15.20
C ALA A 10 4.18 -5.47 14.40
N GLY A 11 4.64 -5.49 13.15
CA GLY A 11 4.30 -4.47 12.16
C GLY A 11 2.81 -4.57 11.79
N LEU A 12 2.33 -3.79 10.83
CA LEU A 12 0.90 -3.73 10.48
C LEU A 12 0.29 -5.12 10.24
N GLY A 13 0.99 -6.00 9.50
CA GLY A 13 0.48 -7.35 9.20
C GLY A 13 0.34 -8.23 10.43
N GLY A 14 1.38 -8.26 11.28
CA GLY A 14 1.33 -9.05 12.51
C GLY A 14 0.34 -8.52 13.53
N ALA A 15 0.26 -7.21 13.72
CA ALA A 15 -0.69 -6.57 14.62
C ALA A 15 -2.14 -6.80 14.16
N ALA A 16 -2.43 -6.63 12.86
CA ALA A 16 -3.75 -6.90 12.30
C ALA A 16 -4.13 -8.38 12.42
N ALA A 17 -3.20 -9.30 12.13
CA ALA A 17 -3.43 -10.74 12.30
C ALA A 17 -3.70 -11.10 13.77
N ALA A 18 -2.92 -10.54 14.69
CA ALA A 18 -3.13 -10.74 16.13
C ALA A 18 -4.52 -10.29 16.58
N ALA A 19 -4.91 -9.05 16.21
CA ALA A 19 -6.21 -8.50 16.56
C ALA A 19 -7.39 -9.35 16.02
N VAL A 20 -7.24 -9.86 14.80
CA VAL A 20 -8.31 -10.63 14.15
C VAL A 20 -8.39 -12.05 14.69
N LEU A 21 -7.26 -12.71 14.93
CA LEU A 21 -7.22 -14.08 15.42
C LEU A 21 -7.59 -14.16 16.91
N SER A 22 -7.16 -13.21 17.74
CA SER A 22 -7.57 -13.16 19.15
C SER A 22 -9.07 -12.91 19.31
N ARG A 23 -9.68 -12.05 18.48
CA ARG A 23 -11.14 -11.86 18.43
C ARG A 23 -11.91 -13.12 18.00
N ALA A 24 -11.27 -14.01 17.25
CA ALA A 24 -11.82 -15.33 16.93
C ALA A 24 -11.68 -16.35 18.07
N GLY A 25 -11.25 -15.92 19.26
CA GLY A 25 -11.12 -16.77 20.46
C GLY A 25 -9.85 -17.62 20.49
N LEU A 26 -8.86 -17.33 19.62
CA LEU A 26 -7.61 -18.08 19.59
C LEU A 26 -6.60 -17.51 20.60
N ASP A 27 -5.83 -18.41 21.23
CA ASP A 27 -4.69 -18.01 22.06
C ASP A 27 -3.52 -17.60 21.14
N VAL A 28 -3.19 -16.31 21.16
CA VAL A 28 -2.19 -15.69 20.26
C VAL A 28 -1.06 -15.07 21.08
N VAL A 29 0.16 -15.44 20.74
CA VAL A 29 1.39 -14.78 21.22
C VAL A 29 2.02 -14.01 20.08
N VAL A 30 2.35 -12.74 20.32
CA VAL A 30 3.09 -11.91 19.35
C VAL A 30 4.48 -11.64 19.90
N VAL A 31 5.50 -11.85 19.07
CA VAL A 31 6.89 -11.53 19.38
C VAL A 31 7.37 -10.39 18.48
N ASP A 32 7.84 -9.30 19.07
CA ASP A 32 8.48 -8.19 18.34
C ASP A 32 9.68 -7.65 19.12
N ARG A 33 10.61 -7.03 18.42
CA ARG A 33 11.80 -6.42 19.03
C ARG A 33 11.47 -5.13 19.79
N HIS A 34 10.34 -4.51 19.47
CA HIS A 34 9.95 -3.20 20.00
C HIS A 34 8.61 -3.29 20.72
N THR A 35 8.56 -2.85 21.95
CA THR A 35 7.31 -2.71 22.71
C THR A 35 6.35 -1.73 22.02
N THR A 36 6.86 -0.58 21.59
CA THR A 36 6.14 0.39 20.77
C THR A 36 6.79 0.41 19.39
N TYR A 37 6.00 0.43 18.31
CA TYR A 37 6.53 0.50 16.97
C TYR A 37 7.20 1.86 16.74
N PRO A 38 8.47 1.89 16.33
CA PRO A 38 9.23 3.13 16.17
C PRO A 38 8.79 3.90 14.92
N ALA A 39 9.17 5.18 14.85
CA ALA A 39 8.98 6.01 13.67
C ALA A 39 9.61 5.34 12.43
N ASP A 40 8.81 5.14 11.40
CA ASP A 40 9.22 4.45 10.16
C ASP A 40 8.49 5.09 8.96
N PHE A 41 9.25 5.55 7.99
CA PHE A 41 8.67 6.09 6.76
C PHE A 41 8.25 4.96 5.83
N ARG A 42 6.94 4.75 5.71
CA ARG A 42 6.30 3.79 4.80
C ARG A 42 5.04 4.39 4.17
N ALA A 43 3.92 3.65 4.21
CA ALA A 43 2.64 4.16 3.76
C ALA A 43 2.05 5.12 4.79
N GLU A 44 1.76 6.34 4.38
CA GLU A 44 1.21 7.41 5.25
C GLU A 44 -0.18 7.85 4.80
N GLN A 45 -0.79 7.10 3.88
CA GLN A 45 -2.14 7.35 3.38
C GLN A 45 -2.91 6.03 3.25
N LEU A 46 -4.14 6.00 3.76
CA LEU A 46 -5.11 4.92 3.53
C LEU A 46 -6.10 5.34 2.46
N VAL A 47 -6.23 4.50 1.43
CA VAL A 47 -7.16 4.73 0.32
C VAL A 47 -8.43 3.87 0.47
N GLY A 48 -9.49 4.19 -0.28
CA GLY A 48 -10.81 3.60 -0.12
C GLY A 48 -10.86 2.07 -0.04
N SER A 49 -10.18 1.35 -0.95
CA SER A 49 -10.15 -0.13 -0.90
C SER A 49 -9.48 -0.71 0.34
N GLN A 50 -8.50 0.02 0.91
CA GLN A 50 -7.82 -0.36 2.15
C GLN A 50 -8.71 -0.08 3.37
N THR A 51 -9.44 1.04 3.38
CA THR A 51 -10.40 1.35 4.44
C THR A 51 -11.54 0.33 4.47
N ASP A 52 -12.00 -0.13 3.30
CA ASP A 52 -13.02 -1.19 3.23
C ASP A 52 -12.50 -2.53 3.76
N ALA A 53 -11.27 -2.91 3.44
CA ALA A 53 -10.67 -4.11 3.99
C ALA A 53 -10.50 -4.01 5.52
N LEU A 54 -10.03 -2.87 6.03
CA LEU A 54 -9.95 -2.62 7.48
C LEU A 54 -11.33 -2.68 8.16
N ARG A 55 -12.38 -2.16 7.50
CA ARG A 55 -13.77 -2.21 8.00
C ARG A 55 -14.27 -3.65 8.07
N ARG A 56 -14.06 -4.47 7.04
CA ARG A 56 -14.43 -5.91 7.04
C ARG A 56 -13.71 -6.69 8.13
N LEU A 57 -12.49 -6.31 8.48
CA LEU A 57 -11.70 -6.90 9.56
C LEU A 57 -12.06 -6.32 10.95
N GLY A 58 -12.92 -5.30 11.02
CA GLY A 58 -13.29 -4.62 12.27
C GLY A 58 -12.15 -3.80 12.88
N LEU A 59 -11.20 -3.34 12.07
CA LEU A 59 -10.00 -2.61 12.51
C LEU A 59 -10.06 -1.11 12.19
N LEU A 60 -10.96 -0.67 11.31
CA LEU A 60 -10.93 0.68 10.74
C LEU A 60 -11.01 1.75 11.82
N ASP A 61 -12.06 1.73 12.65
CA ASP A 61 -12.36 2.81 13.58
C ASP A 61 -11.23 3.03 14.60
N GLY A 62 -10.62 1.93 15.09
CA GLY A 62 -9.49 2.01 15.99
C GLY A 62 -8.21 2.54 15.31
N ILE A 63 -8.00 2.25 14.03
CA ILE A 63 -6.82 2.73 13.30
C ILE A 63 -6.96 4.18 12.88
N VAL A 64 -8.16 4.62 12.46
CA VAL A 64 -8.35 5.99 11.94
C VAL A 64 -8.76 7.01 13.00
N GLY A 65 -8.91 6.59 14.26
CA GLY A 65 -9.35 7.48 15.34
C GLY A 65 -8.53 8.77 15.52
N GLN A 66 -7.24 8.75 15.18
CA GLN A 66 -6.36 9.91 15.19
C GLN A 66 -5.86 10.32 13.79
N ALA A 67 -6.37 9.68 12.74
CA ALA A 67 -5.98 10.00 11.37
C ALA A 67 -6.67 11.27 10.88
N THR A 68 -6.01 12.00 9.98
CA THR A 68 -6.60 13.16 9.32
C THR A 68 -7.51 12.67 8.19
N PRO A 69 -8.82 12.93 8.26
CA PRO A 69 -9.72 12.58 7.17
C PRO A 69 -9.46 13.45 5.94
N LEU A 70 -9.40 12.84 4.78
CA LEU A 70 -9.09 13.47 3.51
C LEU A 70 -10.27 13.29 2.57
N SER A 71 -10.83 14.39 2.07
CA SER A 71 -11.94 14.36 1.11
C SER A 71 -11.44 14.77 -0.27
N GLY A 72 -11.38 13.81 -1.17
CA GLY A 72 -10.97 14.05 -2.54
C GLY A 72 -9.46 14.24 -2.71
N ALA A 73 -8.99 14.00 -3.93
CA ALA A 73 -7.62 14.28 -4.33
C ALA A 73 -7.63 14.84 -5.75
N THR A 74 -6.78 15.83 -6.00
CA THR A 74 -6.57 16.39 -7.34
C THR A 74 -5.36 15.74 -7.97
N ALA A 75 -5.52 15.19 -9.17
CA ALA A 75 -4.40 14.69 -9.97
C ALA A 75 -3.99 15.76 -10.98
N ALA A 76 -2.70 16.05 -11.07
CA ALA A 76 -2.16 17.08 -11.97
C ALA A 76 -0.89 16.61 -12.68
N CYS A 77 -0.60 17.21 -13.83
CA CYS A 77 0.60 17.03 -14.60
C CYS A 77 0.81 18.25 -15.51
N TYR A 78 2.04 18.65 -15.77
CA TYR A 78 2.38 19.86 -16.54
C TYR A 78 1.68 21.14 -16.03
N GLY A 79 1.53 21.27 -14.72
CA GLY A 79 0.83 22.40 -14.10
C GLY A 79 -0.69 22.45 -14.34
N LYS A 80 -1.28 21.38 -14.86
CA LYS A 80 -2.71 21.29 -15.19
C LYS A 80 -3.38 20.14 -14.43
N VAL A 81 -4.58 20.42 -13.90
CA VAL A 81 -5.44 19.38 -13.31
C VAL A 81 -5.95 18.46 -14.42
N ILE A 82 -5.65 17.16 -14.29
CA ILE A 82 -6.06 16.13 -15.25
C ILE A 82 -7.23 15.28 -14.73
N ASP A 83 -7.37 15.15 -13.41
CA ASP A 83 -8.44 14.35 -12.78
C ASP A 83 -8.70 14.83 -11.36
N ALA A 84 -9.83 14.43 -10.76
CA ALA A 84 -10.14 14.63 -9.36
C ALA A 84 -10.96 13.44 -8.84
N THR A 85 -10.52 12.88 -7.71
CA THR A 85 -11.23 11.82 -6.99
C THR A 85 -11.91 12.41 -5.75
N TYR A 86 -12.99 11.77 -5.29
CA TYR A 86 -13.78 12.24 -4.15
C TYR A 86 -13.98 11.13 -3.10
N SER A 87 -13.21 10.05 -3.18
CA SER A 87 -13.21 9.02 -2.14
C SER A 87 -12.62 9.55 -0.84
N VAL A 88 -13.15 9.04 0.27
CA VAL A 88 -12.59 9.35 1.59
C VAL A 88 -11.29 8.57 1.77
N HIS A 89 -10.26 9.29 2.11
CA HIS A 89 -8.93 8.77 2.42
C HIS A 89 -8.56 9.23 3.83
N TYR A 90 -7.46 8.69 4.37
CA TYR A 90 -6.93 9.13 5.65
C TYR A 90 -5.43 9.34 5.54
N GLY A 91 -4.95 10.47 6.07
CA GLY A 91 -3.53 10.75 6.27
C GLY A 91 -3.15 10.43 7.71
N LEU A 92 -2.07 9.65 7.91
CA LEU A 92 -1.55 9.30 9.23
C LEU A 92 -0.11 8.84 9.12
N ARG A 93 0.67 8.96 10.19
CA ARG A 93 2.02 8.37 10.23
C ARG A 93 1.92 6.84 10.30
N TYR A 94 2.88 6.15 9.69
CA TYR A 94 2.85 4.69 9.63
C TYR A 94 2.95 4.05 11.02
N GLU A 95 3.81 4.61 11.89
CA GLU A 95 3.95 4.19 13.28
C GLU A 95 2.64 4.30 14.07
N ASP A 96 1.88 5.35 13.86
CA ASP A 96 0.58 5.54 14.53
C ASP A 96 -0.43 4.48 14.08
N MET A 97 -0.48 4.19 12.78
CA MET A 97 -1.30 3.11 12.23
C MET A 97 -0.95 1.75 12.84
N VAL A 98 0.35 1.44 12.96
CA VAL A 98 0.80 0.17 13.53
C VAL A 98 0.51 0.09 15.02
N ASN A 99 0.79 1.14 15.78
CA ASN A 99 0.53 1.16 17.23
C ASN A 99 -0.97 1.09 17.54
N ALA A 100 -1.81 1.76 16.74
CA ALA A 100 -3.26 1.61 16.81
C ALA A 100 -3.70 0.17 16.53
N ALA A 101 -3.14 -0.48 15.50
CA ALA A 101 -3.45 -1.89 15.21
C ALA A 101 -2.99 -2.84 16.35
N ARG A 102 -1.84 -2.56 16.98
CA ARG A 102 -1.36 -3.30 18.17
C ARG A 102 -2.35 -3.19 19.36
N SER A 103 -2.85 -1.99 19.60
CA SER A 103 -3.82 -1.75 20.69
C SER A 103 -5.14 -2.49 20.49
N LEU A 104 -5.50 -2.82 19.25
CA LEU A 104 -6.69 -3.59 18.92
C LEU A 104 -6.54 -5.11 19.16
N ALA A 105 -5.33 -5.60 19.38
CA ALA A 105 -5.05 -7.02 19.65
C ALA A 105 -5.28 -7.38 21.13
N VAL A 106 -6.48 -7.10 21.62
CA VAL A 106 -6.88 -7.37 23.00
C VAL A 106 -6.87 -8.88 23.27
N GLY A 107 -6.39 -9.29 24.44
CA GLY A 107 -6.25 -10.70 24.82
C GLY A 107 -5.01 -11.39 24.25
N THR A 108 -4.22 -10.70 23.42
CA THR A 108 -2.96 -11.22 22.88
C THR A 108 -1.82 -10.98 23.87
N LYS A 109 -0.95 -11.98 24.05
CA LYS A 109 0.28 -11.82 24.82
C LYS A 109 1.39 -11.27 23.93
N PHE A 110 1.87 -10.06 24.22
CA PHE A 110 3.03 -9.47 23.58
C PHE A 110 4.32 -9.83 24.33
N VAL A 111 5.30 -10.36 23.62
CA VAL A 111 6.63 -10.70 24.11
C VAL A 111 7.65 -9.85 23.37
N THR A 112 8.37 -9.00 24.10
CA THR A 112 9.44 -8.21 23.52
C THR A 112 10.70 -9.06 23.42
N GLY A 113 11.22 -9.25 22.19
CA GLY A 113 12.40 -10.05 21.98
C GLY A 113 12.71 -10.25 20.49
N ARG A 114 13.94 -10.71 20.21
CA ARG A 114 14.37 -11.04 18.86
C ARG A 114 14.30 -12.56 18.66
N VAL A 115 13.46 -13.00 17.73
CA VAL A 115 13.42 -14.41 17.31
C VAL A 115 14.71 -14.73 16.54
N VAL A 116 15.38 -15.79 16.96
CA VAL A 116 16.64 -16.28 16.34
C VAL A 116 16.47 -17.58 15.60
N ARG A 117 15.45 -18.37 15.96
CA ARG A 117 15.18 -19.66 15.31
C ARG A 117 13.71 -20.00 15.36
N VAL A 118 13.23 -20.61 14.28
CA VAL A 118 11.95 -21.32 14.21
C VAL A 118 12.27 -22.76 13.80
N ALA A 119 11.78 -23.72 14.58
CA ALA A 119 11.89 -25.15 14.27
C ALA A 119 10.48 -25.69 13.99
N VAL A 120 10.36 -26.48 12.93
CA VAL A 120 9.11 -27.09 12.49
C VAL A 120 9.01 -28.51 13.04
N GLY A 121 7.88 -28.86 13.62
CA GLY A 121 7.53 -30.18 14.10
C GLY A 121 6.18 -30.65 13.54
N PRO A 122 5.81 -31.92 13.72
CA PRO A 122 4.59 -32.48 13.16
C PRO A 122 3.33 -31.87 13.80
N GLU A 123 3.35 -31.57 15.08
CA GLU A 123 2.20 -31.03 15.86
C GLU A 123 2.43 -29.59 16.31
N LEU A 124 3.65 -29.29 16.79
CA LEU A 124 4.03 -27.99 17.34
C LEU A 124 5.26 -27.45 16.68
N GLN A 125 5.24 -26.16 16.44
CA GLN A 125 6.35 -25.35 15.98
C GLN A 125 7.03 -24.72 17.20
N THR A 126 8.34 -24.62 17.19
CA THR A 126 9.11 -24.02 18.28
C THR A 126 9.73 -22.70 17.81
N VAL A 127 9.45 -21.61 18.52
CA VAL A 127 10.05 -20.28 18.31
C VAL A 127 11.02 -20.00 19.44
N VAL A 128 12.28 -19.73 19.14
CA VAL A 128 13.35 -19.46 20.10
C VAL A 128 13.77 -18.00 19.99
N LEU A 129 13.77 -17.30 21.13
CA LEU A 129 14.25 -15.93 21.26
C LEU A 129 15.74 -15.88 21.61
N ALA A 130 16.37 -14.73 21.42
CA ALA A 130 17.80 -14.52 21.69
C ALA A 130 18.17 -14.64 23.18
N ASP A 131 17.22 -14.44 24.08
CA ASP A 131 17.39 -14.62 25.53
C ASP A 131 17.16 -16.07 26.00
N GLY A 132 16.97 -17.02 25.08
CA GLY A 132 16.68 -18.41 25.38
C GLY A 132 15.21 -18.74 25.62
N THR A 133 14.31 -17.76 25.62
CA THR A 133 12.87 -17.99 25.76
C THR A 133 12.37 -18.89 24.62
N VAL A 134 11.59 -19.92 24.97
CA VAL A 134 11.01 -20.87 24.03
C VAL A 134 9.48 -20.76 24.05
N ILE A 135 8.88 -20.62 22.86
CA ILE A 135 7.45 -20.57 22.65
C ILE A 135 7.05 -21.68 21.67
N GLU A 136 6.10 -22.49 22.05
CA GLU A 136 5.55 -23.56 21.22
C GLU A 136 4.15 -23.18 20.73
N ALA A 137 3.86 -23.39 19.46
CA ALA A 137 2.54 -23.16 18.89
C ALA A 137 2.23 -24.14 17.77
N ARG A 138 0.95 -24.35 17.49
CA ARG A 138 0.53 -25.15 16.34
C ARG A 138 0.81 -24.43 15.02
N LEU A 139 0.67 -23.09 14.98
CA LEU A 139 0.92 -22.28 13.80
C LEU A 139 1.89 -21.13 14.14
N VAL A 140 2.88 -20.91 13.29
CA VAL A 140 3.72 -19.72 13.29
C VAL A 140 3.41 -18.85 12.09
N VAL A 141 3.09 -17.58 12.33
CA VAL A 141 2.89 -16.56 11.29
C VAL A 141 4.09 -15.63 11.26
N LEU A 142 4.86 -15.66 10.17
CA LEU A 142 6.00 -14.77 9.98
C LEU A 142 5.55 -13.47 9.31
N ALA A 143 5.46 -12.40 10.10
CA ALA A 143 5.10 -11.04 9.70
C ALA A 143 6.30 -10.07 9.81
N THR A 144 7.50 -10.58 9.59
CA THR A 144 8.80 -9.94 9.86
C THR A 144 9.20 -8.85 8.86
N GLY A 145 8.36 -8.59 7.85
CA GLY A 145 8.68 -7.67 6.77
C GLY A 145 9.81 -8.18 5.87
N PRO A 146 10.53 -7.30 5.14
CA PRO A 146 11.53 -7.72 4.16
C PRO A 146 12.86 -8.18 4.78
N ASN A 147 13.13 -7.94 6.07
CA ASN A 147 14.46 -8.04 6.69
C ASN A 147 14.62 -9.30 7.56
N SER A 148 14.16 -10.46 7.09
CA SER A 148 14.22 -11.72 7.85
C SER A 148 15.02 -12.83 7.14
N ARG A 149 16.07 -12.48 6.41
CA ARG A 149 16.82 -13.43 5.58
C ARG A 149 17.30 -14.63 6.38
N ASP A 150 18.00 -14.41 7.50
CA ASP A 150 18.58 -15.49 8.31
C ASP A 150 17.52 -16.45 8.85
N LEU A 151 16.42 -15.89 9.37
CA LEU A 151 15.30 -16.68 9.88
C LEU A 151 14.63 -17.51 8.77
N LEU A 152 14.46 -16.95 7.58
CA LEU A 152 13.88 -17.67 6.44
C LEU A 152 14.84 -18.74 5.91
N SER A 153 16.14 -18.44 5.85
CA SER A 153 17.17 -19.41 5.44
C SER A 153 17.21 -20.62 6.37
N SER A 154 17.04 -20.41 7.70
CA SER A 154 16.98 -21.51 8.68
C SER A 154 15.78 -22.44 8.48
N LEU A 155 14.73 -21.96 7.79
CA LEU A 155 13.54 -22.73 7.40
C LEU A 155 13.66 -23.34 5.99
N GLY A 156 14.81 -23.19 5.32
CA GLY A 156 14.95 -23.60 3.92
C GLY A 156 14.20 -22.73 2.91
N VAL A 157 13.68 -21.59 3.36
CA VAL A 157 12.96 -20.63 2.52
C VAL A 157 13.95 -19.70 1.83
N GLN A 158 14.00 -19.77 0.51
CA GLN A 158 14.86 -18.90 -0.31
C GLN A 158 14.14 -17.57 -0.61
N ARG A 159 14.93 -16.50 -0.79
CA ARG A 159 14.45 -15.20 -1.28
C ARG A 159 14.97 -14.94 -2.69
N ALA A 160 14.06 -14.93 -3.66
CA ALA A 160 14.37 -14.47 -5.00
C ALA A 160 14.33 -12.94 -5.04
N MET A 161 15.43 -12.34 -5.54
CA MET A 161 15.50 -10.92 -5.87
C MET A 161 14.91 -10.71 -7.25
N LEU A 162 13.70 -10.15 -7.33
CA LEU A 162 12.99 -9.90 -8.59
C LEU A 162 13.41 -8.57 -9.24
N SER A 163 13.76 -7.57 -8.43
CA SER A 163 14.32 -6.29 -8.88
C SER A 163 15.06 -5.61 -7.73
N GLU A 164 16.36 -5.48 -7.83
CA GLU A 164 17.17 -4.76 -6.87
C GLU A 164 17.06 -3.26 -7.11
N ASN A 165 17.12 -2.46 -6.02
CA ASN A 165 17.00 -1.01 -6.07
C ASN A 165 15.88 -0.53 -7.01
N HIS A 166 14.73 -1.20 -6.92
CA HIS A 166 13.63 -0.99 -7.86
C HIS A 166 13.14 0.44 -7.91
N SER A 167 13.04 1.10 -6.76
CA SER A 167 12.54 2.48 -6.64
C SER A 167 13.07 3.16 -5.39
N LEU A 168 13.05 4.50 -5.40
CA LEU A 168 13.22 5.34 -4.22
C LEU A 168 11.86 5.93 -3.83
N ALA A 169 11.62 5.99 -2.53
CA ALA A 169 10.55 6.78 -1.93
C ALA A 169 11.19 7.85 -1.03
N LEU A 170 10.76 9.09 -1.20
CA LEU A 170 11.22 10.23 -0.41
C LEU A 170 10.03 10.84 0.32
N GLY A 171 10.13 10.95 1.65
CA GLY A 171 9.10 11.54 2.49
C GLY A 171 9.62 12.80 3.16
N PHE A 172 8.85 13.90 3.08
CA PHE A 172 9.21 15.19 3.66
C PHE A 172 7.96 16.01 3.93
N ASP A 173 8.11 17.02 4.77
CA ASP A 173 7.01 17.94 5.05
C ASP A 173 7.16 19.20 4.18
N VAL A 174 6.03 19.79 3.79
CA VAL A 174 6.01 21.04 3.01
C VAL A 174 5.17 22.10 3.71
N GLN A 175 5.66 23.32 3.67
CA GLN A 175 4.90 24.51 4.05
C GLN A 175 4.34 25.12 2.78
N THR A 176 3.01 25.20 2.69
CA THR A 176 2.29 25.75 1.54
C THR A 176 0.96 26.34 2.00
N VAL A 177 0.46 27.31 1.25
CA VAL A 177 -0.86 27.93 1.49
C VAL A 177 -2.03 27.00 1.15
N SER A 178 -1.79 26.00 0.34
CA SER A 178 -2.82 25.04 -0.10
C SER A 178 -2.86 23.81 0.81
N ARG A 179 -4.00 23.52 1.40
CA ARG A 179 -4.25 22.26 2.12
C ARG A 179 -4.96 21.19 1.26
N ARG A 180 -4.92 21.36 -0.06
CA ARG A 180 -5.54 20.38 -0.99
C ARG A 180 -4.67 19.15 -1.11
N ILE A 181 -5.32 18.00 -1.23
CA ILE A 181 -4.63 16.75 -1.56
C ILE A 181 -4.28 16.79 -3.04
N LEU A 182 -3.01 16.61 -3.33
CA LEU A 182 -2.49 16.63 -4.68
C LEU A 182 -1.76 15.32 -4.98
N VAL A 183 -1.97 14.79 -6.19
CA VAL A 183 -1.13 13.77 -6.82
C VAL A 183 -0.54 14.40 -8.08
N TYR A 184 0.73 14.74 -8.05
CA TYR A 184 1.41 15.39 -9.17
C TYR A 184 2.31 14.39 -9.90
N TYR A 185 2.01 14.12 -11.16
CA TYR A 185 2.77 13.15 -11.96
C TYR A 185 4.02 13.76 -12.56
N GLY A 186 5.08 12.93 -12.72
CA GLY A 186 6.32 13.30 -13.37
C GLY A 186 6.07 13.80 -14.81
N GLU A 187 6.76 14.85 -15.19
CA GLU A 187 6.55 15.54 -16.47
C GLU A 187 7.33 14.90 -17.61
N ARG A 188 8.53 14.37 -17.34
CA ARG A 188 9.41 13.79 -18.36
C ARG A 188 9.84 12.38 -17.95
N ALA A 189 9.76 11.44 -18.87
CA ALA A 189 10.20 10.06 -18.61
C ALA A 189 11.71 9.94 -18.36
N GLY A 190 12.52 10.84 -18.94
CA GLY A 190 13.97 10.87 -18.73
C GLY A 190 14.35 11.13 -17.27
N ASP A 191 13.52 11.86 -16.52
CA ASP A 191 13.75 12.16 -15.11
C ASP A 191 13.40 10.99 -14.19
N ARG A 192 12.75 9.96 -14.70
CA ARG A 192 12.31 8.74 -13.97
C ARG A 192 11.47 9.03 -12.74
N MET A 193 10.81 10.20 -12.68
CA MET A 193 9.87 10.56 -11.61
C MET A 193 8.51 9.92 -11.89
N ASP A 194 7.93 9.28 -10.87
CA ASP A 194 6.59 8.74 -11.00
C ASP A 194 5.56 9.81 -10.61
N TYR A 195 5.42 10.06 -9.32
CA TYR A 195 4.53 11.10 -8.82
C TYR A 195 4.93 11.57 -7.42
N LEU A 196 4.48 12.76 -7.11
CA LEU A 196 4.49 13.36 -5.78
C LEU A 196 3.06 13.38 -5.24
N THR A 197 2.85 12.88 -4.02
CA THR A 197 1.61 13.16 -3.28
C THR A 197 1.85 14.25 -2.25
N VAL A 198 0.89 15.15 -2.08
CA VAL A 198 0.88 16.14 -1.00
C VAL A 198 -0.47 16.09 -0.30
N PHE A 199 -0.49 15.89 1.00
CA PHE A 199 -1.71 15.73 1.79
C PHE A 199 -1.49 16.11 3.26
N PRO A 200 -2.53 16.53 4.00
CA PRO A 200 -2.38 16.87 5.40
C PRO A 200 -2.28 15.64 6.31
N ILE A 201 -1.40 15.72 7.31
CA ILE A 201 -1.38 14.87 8.51
C ILE A 201 -1.35 15.83 9.70
N GLY A 202 -2.47 15.90 10.43
CA GLY A 202 -2.65 16.94 11.44
C GLY A 202 -2.51 18.33 10.84
N ASP A 203 -1.65 19.15 11.43
CA ASP A 203 -1.40 20.52 10.97
C ASP A 203 -0.32 20.63 9.89
N THR A 204 0.40 19.56 9.59
CA THR A 204 1.46 19.54 8.59
C THR A 204 0.96 19.05 7.23
N MET A 205 1.57 19.58 6.16
CA MET A 205 1.39 19.01 4.82
C MET A 205 2.52 18.03 4.55
N ARG A 206 2.18 16.76 4.40
CA ARG A 206 3.11 15.68 4.09
C ARG A 206 3.26 15.50 2.59
N ALA A 207 4.49 15.30 2.12
CA ALA A 207 4.80 15.00 0.73
C ALA A 207 5.52 13.66 0.63
N ASN A 208 5.08 12.82 -0.31
CA ASN A 208 5.74 11.56 -0.65
C ASN A 208 6.02 11.52 -2.15
N LEU A 209 7.31 11.52 -2.50
CA LEU A 209 7.78 11.41 -3.87
C LEU A 209 8.24 9.98 -4.16
N PHE A 210 7.82 9.44 -5.30
CA PHE A 210 8.24 8.13 -5.79
C PHE A 210 8.99 8.30 -7.12
N CYS A 211 10.16 7.65 -7.21
CA CYS A 211 10.96 7.68 -8.44
C CYS A 211 11.72 6.36 -8.65
N TYR A 212 12.21 6.17 -9.89
CA TYR A 212 12.93 4.97 -10.31
C TYR A 212 14.41 5.28 -10.61
N LEU A 213 15.00 6.11 -9.75
CA LEU A 213 16.43 6.41 -9.76
C LEU A 213 17.22 5.38 -8.93
N ASP A 214 18.49 5.24 -9.26
CA ASP A 214 19.41 4.49 -8.42
C ASP A 214 19.70 5.28 -7.12
N PRO A 215 19.90 4.61 -5.98
CA PRO A 215 20.25 5.28 -4.72
C PRO A 215 21.52 6.12 -4.79
N SER A 216 22.44 5.80 -5.70
CA SER A 216 23.68 6.54 -5.95
C SER A 216 23.52 7.74 -6.91
N ASP A 217 22.35 7.91 -7.50
CA ASP A 217 22.09 8.99 -8.47
C ASP A 217 22.40 10.36 -7.86
N PRO A 218 23.15 11.24 -8.60
CA PRO A 218 23.48 12.57 -8.12
C PRO A 218 22.28 13.40 -7.70
N TRP A 219 21.15 13.26 -8.39
CA TRP A 219 19.91 13.96 -8.05
C TRP A 219 19.43 13.62 -6.64
N ALA A 220 19.53 12.35 -6.22
CA ALA A 220 19.12 11.94 -4.87
C ALA A 220 19.96 12.62 -3.77
N ARG A 221 21.21 12.93 -4.06
CA ARG A 221 22.10 13.73 -3.19
C ARG A 221 21.72 15.21 -3.20
N SER A 222 21.51 15.78 -4.39
CA SER A 222 21.07 17.18 -4.56
C SER A 222 19.75 17.43 -3.84
N PHE A 223 18.82 16.48 -3.88
CA PHE A 223 17.55 16.56 -3.18
C PHE A 223 17.70 16.71 -1.65
N LYS A 224 18.70 16.07 -1.05
CA LYS A 224 18.96 16.24 0.39
C LYS A 224 19.54 17.60 0.74
N LEU A 225 20.23 18.24 -0.20
CA LEU A 225 20.89 19.54 0.01
C LEU A 225 19.94 20.72 -0.29
N ASN A 226 19.20 20.63 -1.38
CA ASN A 226 18.25 21.67 -1.80
C ASN A 226 16.98 20.99 -2.39
N PRO A 227 16.08 20.48 -1.53
CA PRO A 227 14.95 19.66 -1.98
C PRO A 227 13.95 20.43 -2.85
N LYS A 228 13.72 21.71 -2.58
CA LYS A 228 12.81 22.53 -3.41
C LYS A 228 13.33 22.68 -4.84
N GLN A 229 14.59 23.09 -5.01
CA GLN A 229 15.17 23.26 -6.32
C GLN A 229 15.22 21.93 -7.08
N ALA A 230 15.66 20.85 -6.42
CA ALA A 230 15.70 19.52 -7.03
C ALA A 230 14.31 19.02 -7.48
N LEU A 231 13.23 19.37 -6.74
CA LEU A 231 11.86 19.11 -7.21
C LEU A 231 11.52 19.90 -8.46
N LEU A 232 11.83 21.21 -8.49
CA LEU A 232 11.49 22.06 -9.61
C LEU A 232 12.30 21.73 -10.86
N ASP A 233 13.51 21.19 -10.72
CA ASP A 233 14.33 20.72 -11.85
C ASP A 233 13.65 19.56 -12.60
N VAL A 234 12.93 18.67 -11.88
CA VAL A 234 12.26 17.49 -12.47
C VAL A 234 10.74 17.65 -12.60
N MET A 235 10.14 18.61 -11.91
CA MET A 235 8.72 18.97 -11.96
C MET A 235 8.54 20.49 -12.08
N PRO A 236 9.03 21.13 -13.18
CA PRO A 236 9.10 22.58 -13.28
C PRO A 236 7.74 23.30 -13.24
N SER A 237 6.65 22.59 -13.51
CA SER A 237 5.32 23.18 -13.45
C SER A 237 4.60 22.92 -12.12
N LEU A 238 5.28 22.35 -11.12
CA LEU A 238 4.66 21.98 -9.82
C LEU A 238 4.05 23.20 -9.09
N GLU A 239 4.78 24.31 -9.00
CA GLU A 239 4.30 25.52 -8.31
C GLU A 239 3.05 26.13 -8.93
N ARG A 240 2.78 25.91 -10.23
CA ARG A 240 1.52 26.32 -10.87
C ARG A 240 0.30 25.61 -10.29
N THR A 241 0.51 24.45 -9.66
CA THR A 241 -0.58 23.63 -9.10
C THR A 241 -0.70 23.77 -7.59
N ILE A 242 0.43 23.75 -6.88
CA ILE A 242 0.45 23.77 -5.40
C ILE A 242 0.56 25.19 -4.84
N GLY A 243 0.97 26.16 -5.67
CA GLY A 243 1.38 27.49 -5.23
C GLY A 243 2.81 27.51 -4.70
N PRO A 244 3.26 28.65 -4.16
CA PRO A 244 4.56 28.73 -3.49
C PRO A 244 4.64 27.74 -2.33
N PHE A 245 5.76 27.07 -2.19
CA PHE A 245 5.98 26.10 -1.12
C PHE A 245 7.44 26.11 -0.67
N GLU A 246 7.68 25.62 0.56
CA GLU A 246 9.01 25.31 1.07
C GLU A 246 9.03 23.87 1.59
N VAL A 247 10.16 23.19 1.42
CA VAL A 247 10.39 21.89 2.05
C VAL A 247 10.96 22.13 3.44
N VAL A 248 10.30 21.58 4.44
CA VAL A 248 10.65 21.79 5.84
C VAL A 248 10.97 20.48 6.53
N GLY A 249 11.78 20.55 7.57
CA GLY A 249 12.16 19.39 8.36
C GLY A 249 13.11 18.43 7.63
N LYS A 250 13.12 17.18 8.08
CA LYS A 250 14.05 16.14 7.58
C LYS A 250 13.48 15.40 6.39
N VAL A 251 14.26 15.29 5.32
CA VAL A 251 13.95 14.40 4.19
C VAL A 251 14.29 12.94 4.56
N GLN A 252 13.32 12.09 4.51
CA GLN A 252 13.46 10.64 4.68
C GLN A 252 13.56 9.99 3.30
N VAL A 253 14.54 9.09 3.12
CA VAL A 253 14.76 8.37 1.85
C VAL A 253 14.75 6.87 2.12
N ARG A 254 13.97 6.14 1.33
CA ARG A 254 13.88 4.69 1.39
C ARG A 254 14.10 4.06 0.03
N THR A 255 15.08 3.16 -0.05
CA THR A 255 15.27 2.30 -1.21
C THR A 255 14.39 1.07 -1.09
N ASN A 256 13.73 0.71 -2.19
CA ASN A 256 12.83 -0.44 -2.23
C ASN A 256 13.31 -1.44 -3.28
N SER A 257 13.52 -2.68 -2.86
CA SER A 257 13.77 -3.82 -3.74
C SER A 257 12.57 -4.75 -3.75
N ILE A 258 12.32 -5.39 -4.88
CA ILE A 258 11.22 -6.35 -5.03
C ILE A 258 11.79 -7.74 -4.83
N GLN A 259 11.32 -8.41 -3.79
CA GLN A 259 11.76 -9.74 -3.38
C GLN A 259 10.54 -10.64 -3.16
N ARG A 260 10.75 -11.94 -3.34
CA ARG A 260 9.72 -12.96 -3.07
C ARG A 260 10.35 -14.17 -2.37
N ALA A 261 9.74 -14.63 -1.29
CA ALA A 261 10.11 -15.89 -0.63
C ALA A 261 9.59 -17.05 -1.49
N GLU A 262 10.44 -18.04 -1.71
CA GLU A 262 10.13 -19.24 -2.49
C GLU A 262 10.11 -20.49 -1.57
N ASN A 263 9.57 -21.61 -2.06
CA ASN A 263 9.46 -22.86 -1.30
C ASN A 263 8.62 -22.78 -0.01
N VAL A 264 7.73 -21.77 0.08
CA VAL A 264 6.91 -21.52 1.28
C VAL A 264 5.74 -22.50 1.43
N ARG A 265 5.28 -23.09 0.34
CA ARG A 265 4.12 -24.01 0.32
C ARG A 265 4.41 -25.35 1.00
N GLN A 266 5.68 -25.72 1.06
CA GLN A 266 6.16 -26.97 1.65
C GLN A 266 6.43 -26.85 3.15
N GLN A 267 6.29 -25.68 3.73
CA GLN A 267 6.59 -25.41 5.14
C GLN A 267 5.38 -25.77 6.01
N ALA A 268 5.42 -26.97 6.61
CA ALA A 268 4.41 -27.31 7.60
C ALA A 268 4.45 -26.33 8.78
N GLY A 269 3.28 -25.93 9.28
CA GLY A 269 3.15 -25.11 10.47
C GLY A 269 3.62 -23.66 10.38
N VAL A 270 4.08 -23.19 9.21
CA VAL A 270 4.60 -21.81 9.05
C VAL A 270 3.99 -21.11 7.87
N VAL A 271 3.45 -19.91 8.09
CA VAL A 271 2.90 -19.02 7.05
C VAL A 271 3.65 -17.69 7.04
N LEU A 272 3.99 -17.20 5.86
CA LEU A 272 4.58 -15.87 5.66
C LEU A 272 3.53 -14.91 5.12
N ILE A 273 3.40 -13.72 5.72
CA ILE A 273 2.46 -12.68 5.31
C ILE A 273 3.16 -11.35 4.96
N GLY A 274 2.51 -10.55 4.12
CA GLY A 274 3.00 -9.24 3.70
C GLY A 274 4.38 -9.31 3.04
N ASP A 275 5.25 -8.37 3.40
CA ASP A 275 6.60 -8.28 2.81
C ASP A 275 7.54 -9.42 3.22
N ALA A 276 7.20 -10.20 4.24
CA ALA A 276 7.92 -11.44 4.55
C ALA A 276 7.75 -12.46 3.40
N ARG A 277 6.58 -12.51 2.78
CA ARG A 277 6.31 -13.35 1.60
C ARG A 277 6.76 -12.70 0.30
N GLN A 278 6.32 -11.46 0.04
CA GLN A 278 6.60 -10.75 -1.20
C GLN A 278 6.54 -9.25 -0.97
N SER A 279 7.52 -8.50 -1.42
CA SER A 279 7.45 -7.04 -1.44
C SER A 279 6.83 -6.50 -2.73
N SER A 280 6.35 -5.27 -2.71
CA SER A 280 5.83 -4.56 -3.87
C SER A 280 6.37 -3.13 -3.90
N CYS A 281 6.33 -2.49 -5.07
CA CYS A 281 6.71 -1.09 -5.20
C CYS A 281 5.73 -0.19 -4.41
N PRO A 282 6.21 0.69 -3.53
CA PRO A 282 5.33 1.59 -2.77
C PRO A 282 4.54 2.55 -3.67
N ALA A 283 5.08 2.93 -4.83
CA ALA A 283 4.39 3.77 -5.80
C ALA A 283 3.09 3.17 -6.36
N VAL A 284 2.90 1.85 -6.24
CA VAL A 284 1.66 1.18 -6.65
C VAL A 284 0.57 1.24 -5.57
N GLY A 285 0.96 1.51 -4.31
CA GLY A 285 0.03 1.61 -3.19
C GLY A 285 -0.62 0.28 -2.75
N THR A 286 -0.11 -0.87 -3.20
CA THR A 286 -0.72 -2.19 -2.94
C THR A 286 -0.28 -2.86 -1.65
N GLY A 287 0.75 -2.35 -0.96
CA GLY A 287 1.37 -3.02 0.20
C GLY A 287 0.38 -3.29 1.33
N ILE A 288 -0.37 -2.28 1.78
CA ILE A 288 -1.37 -2.43 2.84
C ILE A 288 -2.48 -3.38 2.39
N GLY A 289 -3.03 -3.22 1.18
CA GLY A 289 -4.09 -4.08 0.66
C GLY A 289 -3.68 -5.55 0.62
N ARG A 290 -2.44 -5.87 0.27
CA ARG A 290 -1.90 -7.25 0.30
C ARG A 290 -1.85 -7.81 1.72
N ILE A 291 -1.34 -7.03 2.67
CA ILE A 291 -1.30 -7.41 4.09
C ILE A 291 -2.71 -7.73 4.58
N LEU A 292 -3.68 -6.88 4.30
CA LEU A 292 -5.06 -7.08 4.74
C LEU A 292 -5.72 -8.29 4.06
N ALA A 293 -5.41 -8.55 2.79
CA ALA A 293 -5.87 -9.76 2.11
C ALA A 293 -5.27 -11.02 2.76
N ASP A 294 -3.99 -11.03 3.11
CA ASP A 294 -3.37 -12.12 3.85
C ASP A 294 -4.08 -12.36 5.20
N VAL A 295 -4.40 -11.29 5.93
CA VAL A 295 -5.10 -11.37 7.22
C VAL A 295 -6.54 -11.87 7.06
N GLU A 296 -7.26 -11.46 6.01
CA GLU A 296 -8.60 -11.99 5.69
C GLU A 296 -8.57 -13.50 5.44
N VAL A 297 -7.56 -13.99 4.72
CA VAL A 297 -7.37 -15.43 4.47
C VAL A 297 -7.04 -16.17 5.77
N LEU A 298 -6.14 -15.65 6.61
CA LEU A 298 -5.83 -16.24 7.92
C LEU A 298 -7.09 -16.31 8.81
N ARG A 299 -7.89 -15.23 8.89
CA ARG A 299 -9.14 -15.20 9.66
C ARG A 299 -10.08 -16.33 9.27
N ARG A 300 -10.14 -16.65 7.98
CA ARG A 300 -11.04 -17.69 7.45
C ARG A 300 -10.50 -19.09 7.66
N LEU A 301 -9.19 -19.32 7.51
CA LEU A 301 -8.60 -20.65 7.50
C LEU A 301 -8.13 -21.13 8.88
N VAL A 302 -7.53 -20.26 9.69
CA VAL A 302 -6.85 -20.69 10.92
C VAL A 302 -7.80 -21.35 11.93
N PRO A 303 -9.02 -20.87 12.19
CA PRO A 303 -9.94 -21.56 13.12
C PRO A 303 -10.24 -23.01 12.70
N SER A 304 -10.49 -23.27 11.42
CA SER A 304 -10.74 -24.61 10.91
C SER A 304 -9.50 -25.51 10.95
N TRP A 305 -8.31 -24.94 10.70
CA TRP A 305 -7.05 -25.69 10.81
C TRP A 305 -6.76 -26.14 12.24
N LEU A 306 -7.08 -25.29 13.23
CA LEU A 306 -6.87 -25.60 14.63
C LEU A 306 -7.92 -26.56 15.20
N ALA A 307 -9.08 -26.69 14.56
CA ALA A 307 -10.11 -27.66 14.93
C ALA A 307 -9.74 -29.12 14.59
N THR A 308 -8.74 -29.33 13.75
CA THR A 308 -8.26 -30.67 13.33
C THR A 308 -6.79 -30.89 13.75
N PRO A 309 -6.34 -32.13 14.00
CA PRO A 309 -4.95 -32.43 14.37
C PRO A 309 -3.94 -32.00 13.30
N GLY A 310 -2.69 -31.82 13.70
CA GLY A 310 -1.57 -31.48 12.84
C GLY A 310 -1.63 -30.09 12.22
N MET A 311 -0.53 -29.66 11.62
CA MET A 311 -0.42 -28.43 10.82
C MET A 311 0.47 -28.72 9.59
N GLY A 312 0.04 -29.69 8.79
CA GLY A 312 0.79 -30.14 7.62
C GLY A 312 0.86 -29.14 6.48
N ALA A 313 1.69 -29.44 5.49
CA ALA A 313 1.87 -28.60 4.31
C ALA A 313 0.56 -28.44 3.49
N ASP A 314 -0.36 -29.38 3.58
CA ASP A 314 -1.70 -29.35 2.96
C ASP A 314 -2.55 -28.16 3.46
N LYS A 315 -2.51 -27.88 4.76
CA LYS A 315 -3.17 -26.71 5.36
C LYS A 315 -2.48 -25.43 4.90
N ILE A 316 -1.16 -25.40 4.92
CA ILE A 316 -0.37 -24.23 4.50
C ILE A 316 -0.56 -23.93 3.01
N GLU A 317 -0.67 -24.96 2.17
CA GLU A 317 -0.96 -24.81 0.74
C GLU A 317 -2.31 -24.11 0.48
N GLN A 318 -3.34 -24.34 1.32
CA GLN A 318 -4.63 -23.65 1.20
C GLN A 318 -4.48 -22.13 1.30
N PHE A 319 -3.57 -21.64 2.15
CA PHE A 319 -3.29 -20.20 2.27
C PHE A 319 -2.66 -19.63 1.00
N TYR A 320 -1.64 -20.31 0.46
CA TYR A 320 -0.92 -19.82 -0.72
C TYR A 320 -1.67 -20.06 -2.04
N SER A 321 -2.65 -20.95 -2.06
CA SER A 321 -3.50 -21.23 -3.21
C SER A 321 -4.82 -20.47 -3.17
N ASP A 322 -5.07 -19.67 -2.13
CA ASP A 322 -6.28 -18.87 -2.04
C ASP A 322 -6.43 -17.96 -3.27
N PRO A 323 -7.57 -18.04 -3.99
CA PRO A 323 -7.74 -17.30 -5.25
C PRO A 323 -7.68 -15.78 -5.10
N ALA A 324 -8.16 -15.22 -3.97
CA ALA A 324 -8.12 -13.78 -3.73
C ALA A 324 -6.68 -13.32 -3.47
N LYS A 325 -5.94 -14.05 -2.62
CA LYS A 325 -4.53 -13.81 -2.37
C LYS A 325 -3.70 -13.91 -3.67
N CYS A 326 -3.87 -14.98 -4.45
CA CYS A 326 -3.12 -15.19 -5.69
C CYS A 326 -3.36 -14.06 -6.70
N ARG A 327 -4.62 -13.62 -6.86
CA ARG A 327 -4.95 -12.47 -7.71
C ARG A 327 -4.25 -11.20 -7.24
N PHE A 328 -4.31 -10.92 -5.93
CA PHE A 328 -3.70 -9.71 -5.35
C PHE A 328 -2.18 -9.70 -5.53
N ASP A 329 -1.50 -10.80 -5.21
CA ASP A 329 -0.04 -10.93 -5.34
C ASP A 329 0.41 -10.80 -6.80
N THR A 330 -0.32 -11.41 -7.74
CA THR A 330 -0.03 -11.34 -9.18
C THR A 330 -0.25 -9.93 -9.71
N GLN A 331 -1.36 -9.30 -9.36
CA GLN A 331 -1.68 -7.93 -9.79
C GLN A 331 -0.64 -6.94 -9.26
N ALA A 332 -0.27 -7.02 -7.98
CA ALA A 332 0.74 -6.15 -7.38
C ALA A 332 2.10 -6.22 -8.12
N LEU A 333 2.52 -7.40 -8.58
CA LEU A 333 3.75 -7.54 -9.37
C LEU A 333 3.61 -6.98 -10.79
N ARG A 334 2.46 -7.20 -11.44
CA ARG A 334 2.17 -6.63 -12.78
C ARG A 334 2.20 -5.10 -12.71
N ASP A 335 1.50 -4.53 -11.74
CA ASP A 335 1.42 -3.09 -11.55
C ASP A 335 2.80 -2.49 -11.22
N THR A 336 3.59 -3.17 -10.38
CA THR A 336 4.97 -2.79 -10.08
C THR A 336 5.82 -2.68 -11.34
N ARG A 337 5.77 -3.67 -12.22
CA ARG A 337 6.53 -3.68 -13.49
C ARG A 337 6.02 -2.63 -14.47
N HIS A 338 4.70 -2.56 -14.64
CA HIS A 338 4.06 -1.60 -15.54
C HIS A 338 4.36 -0.16 -15.14
N ARG A 339 4.25 0.15 -13.84
CA ARG A 339 4.49 1.50 -13.31
C ARG A 339 5.93 1.96 -13.55
N ARG A 340 6.91 1.09 -13.29
CA ARG A 340 8.31 1.38 -13.60
C ARG A 340 8.50 1.62 -15.09
N ALA A 341 7.99 0.74 -15.96
CA ALA A 341 8.10 0.89 -17.40
C ALA A 341 7.47 2.20 -17.89
N LEU A 342 6.30 2.57 -17.34
CA LEU A 342 5.65 3.85 -17.65
C LEU A 342 6.55 5.07 -17.38
N CYS A 343 7.41 5.01 -16.37
CA CYS A 343 8.28 6.13 -15.98
C CYS A 343 9.69 6.07 -16.56
N THR A 344 10.16 4.88 -17.00
CA THR A 344 11.56 4.69 -17.40
C THR A 344 11.75 4.37 -18.89
N GLU A 345 10.74 3.77 -19.53
CA GLU A 345 10.86 3.37 -20.93
C GLU A 345 10.78 4.58 -21.87
N THR A 346 11.76 4.71 -22.77
CA THR A 346 11.88 5.88 -23.68
C THR A 346 11.51 5.57 -25.13
N SER A 347 11.18 4.30 -25.45
CA SER A 347 10.79 3.91 -26.82
C SER A 347 9.55 4.67 -27.31
N TRP A 348 9.38 4.78 -28.64
CA TRP A 348 8.25 5.49 -29.25
C TRP A 348 6.90 4.92 -28.84
N ARG A 349 6.82 3.58 -28.63
CA ARG A 349 5.60 2.90 -28.15
C ARG A 349 5.18 3.40 -26.76
N TRP A 350 6.12 3.51 -25.86
CA TRP A 350 5.86 4.02 -24.51
C TRP A 350 5.59 5.53 -24.50
N LYS A 351 6.21 6.30 -25.42
CA LYS A 351 5.85 7.72 -25.60
C LYS A 351 4.40 7.87 -26.07
N ALA A 352 3.98 7.11 -27.09
CA ALA A 352 2.61 7.10 -27.58
C ALA A 352 1.62 6.67 -26.49
N TYR A 353 1.95 5.60 -25.73
CA TYR A 353 1.12 5.13 -24.62
C TYR A 353 0.93 6.20 -23.54
N ARG A 354 2.00 6.88 -23.09
CA ARG A 354 1.91 7.98 -22.11
C ARG A 354 1.05 9.13 -22.60
N THR A 355 1.24 9.51 -23.87
CA THR A 355 0.45 10.58 -24.50
C THR A 355 -1.02 10.21 -24.54
N GLN A 356 -1.35 9.01 -25.02
CA GLN A 356 -2.74 8.50 -25.03
C GLN A 356 -3.33 8.44 -23.61
N HIS A 357 -2.57 7.90 -22.65
CA HIS A 357 -3.00 7.80 -21.25
C HIS A 357 -3.25 9.17 -20.63
N TYR A 358 -2.40 10.16 -20.88
CA TYR A 358 -2.59 11.54 -20.42
C TYR A 358 -3.87 12.17 -20.97
N TYR A 359 -4.09 12.11 -22.29
CA TYR A 359 -5.28 12.68 -22.90
C TYR A 359 -6.55 11.95 -22.48
N ARG A 360 -6.54 10.62 -22.42
CA ARG A 360 -7.66 9.82 -21.90
C ARG A 360 -8.04 10.25 -20.48
N ARG A 361 -7.09 10.35 -19.57
CA ARG A 361 -7.37 10.80 -18.19
C ARG A 361 -7.89 12.21 -18.13
N ARG A 362 -7.29 13.12 -18.87
CA ARG A 362 -7.75 14.53 -18.96
C ARG A 362 -9.18 14.62 -19.45
N THR A 363 -9.51 13.92 -20.54
CA THR A 363 -10.88 13.89 -21.10
C THR A 363 -11.88 13.31 -20.09
N LEU A 364 -11.57 12.16 -19.49
CA LEU A 364 -12.42 11.55 -18.47
C LEU A 364 -12.59 12.45 -17.24
N GLY A 365 -11.54 13.15 -16.84
CA GLY A 365 -11.59 14.13 -15.74
C GLY A 365 -12.46 15.34 -16.06
N VAL A 366 -12.43 15.86 -17.28
CA VAL A 366 -13.31 16.94 -17.75
C VAL A 366 -14.76 16.46 -17.73
N ILE A 367 -15.05 15.31 -18.33
CA ILE A 367 -16.39 14.71 -18.35
C ILE A 367 -16.91 14.48 -16.93
N SER A 368 -16.10 13.89 -16.06
CA SER A 368 -16.49 13.63 -14.66
C SER A 368 -16.84 14.92 -13.90
N ARG A 369 -16.08 16.00 -14.12
CA ARG A 369 -16.38 17.30 -13.49
C ARG A 369 -17.65 17.94 -14.07
N ALA A 370 -17.87 17.86 -15.38
CA ALA A 370 -19.08 18.36 -16.04
C ALA A 370 -20.33 17.63 -15.54
N VAL A 371 -20.31 16.29 -15.54
CA VAL A 371 -21.41 15.45 -15.01
C VAL A 371 -21.79 15.83 -13.58
N ARG A 372 -20.82 16.07 -12.73
CA ARG A 372 -21.07 16.41 -11.31
C ARG A 372 -21.64 17.81 -11.11
N ARG A 373 -21.31 18.75 -11.99
CA ARG A 373 -21.92 20.09 -11.97
C ARG A 373 -23.39 20.06 -12.33
N GLU A 374 -23.73 19.23 -13.33
CA GLU A 374 -25.09 19.11 -13.86
C GLU A 374 -26.00 18.19 -13.02
N MET A 375 -25.42 17.22 -12.29
CA MET A 375 -26.16 16.19 -11.56
C MET A 375 -25.59 15.95 -10.15
N PRO A 376 -25.79 16.87 -9.20
CA PRO A 376 -25.25 16.73 -7.83
C PRO A 376 -25.74 15.48 -7.09
N SER A 377 -26.94 14.98 -7.39
CA SER A 377 -27.56 13.80 -6.76
C SER A 377 -26.87 12.46 -7.12
N LEU A 378 -26.07 12.41 -8.19
CA LEU A 378 -25.29 11.20 -8.55
C LEU A 378 -24.01 11.02 -7.71
N ASN A 379 -23.67 11.98 -6.88
CA ASN A 379 -22.45 11.89 -6.05
C ASN A 379 -22.45 10.71 -5.08
N SER A 380 -23.60 10.36 -4.50
CA SER A 380 -23.73 9.23 -3.57
C SER A 380 -23.68 7.85 -4.26
N ALA A 381 -24.28 7.74 -5.44
CA ALA A 381 -24.32 6.48 -6.20
C ALA A 381 -22.96 6.14 -6.86
N MET A 382 -22.20 7.15 -7.32
CA MET A 382 -20.90 6.94 -7.96
C MET A 382 -19.76 6.64 -6.96
N VAL A 383 -19.88 7.08 -5.72
CA VAL A 383 -18.93 6.73 -4.65
C VAL A 383 -19.00 5.23 -4.35
N GLY A 384 -20.19 4.61 -4.36
CA GLY A 384 -20.38 3.19 -4.13
C GLY A 384 -19.90 2.28 -5.28
N SER A 385 -20.00 2.71 -6.54
CA SER A 385 -19.68 1.86 -7.69
C SER A 385 -18.17 1.86 -8.08
N ARG A 386 -17.41 2.90 -7.76
CA ARG A 386 -15.95 2.95 -8.03
C ARG A 386 -15.12 2.06 -7.10
N HIS A 387 -15.66 1.64 -5.98
CA HIS A 387 -15.00 0.71 -5.06
C HIS A 387 -14.70 -0.68 -5.69
N ASN A 388 -15.42 -1.05 -6.75
CA ASN A 388 -15.22 -2.31 -7.47
C ASN A 388 -14.31 -2.21 -8.71
N GLN A 389 -13.80 -1.03 -9.08
CA GLN A 389 -13.16 -0.82 -10.39
C GLN A 389 -11.65 -0.58 -10.37
N GLU A 390 -11.04 -0.29 -9.23
CA GLU A 390 -9.56 -0.20 -9.16
C GLU A 390 -8.87 -1.58 -9.28
N ALA A 391 -9.64 -2.68 -9.27
CA ALA A 391 -9.15 -4.05 -9.42
C ALA A 391 -9.22 -4.61 -10.86
N GLY A 392 -9.65 -3.86 -11.85
CA GLY A 392 -9.75 -4.38 -13.22
C GLY A 392 -10.02 -3.27 -14.24
N GLY A 393 -9.03 -2.97 -15.04
CA GLY A 393 -9.21 -2.09 -16.20
C GLY A 393 -10.29 -2.63 -17.14
N ASP A 394 -11.06 -1.73 -17.74
CA ASP A 394 -11.92 -1.89 -18.92
C ASP A 394 -13.44 -2.17 -18.77
N ARG A 395 -14.08 -2.05 -17.61
CA ARG A 395 -15.55 -2.20 -17.58
C ARG A 395 -16.31 -0.94 -17.11
N LEU A 396 -15.98 0.24 -17.65
CA LEU A 396 -16.69 1.50 -17.34
C LEU A 396 -17.92 1.78 -18.25
N PHE A 397 -18.23 0.91 -19.21
CA PHE A 397 -19.27 1.17 -20.20
C PHE A 397 -20.60 0.44 -20.00
N THR A 398 -20.74 -0.44 -19.02
CA THR A 398 -21.89 -1.38 -18.97
C THR A 398 -22.93 -1.12 -17.87
N SER A 399 -22.80 -0.08 -17.01
CA SER A 399 -23.78 0.15 -15.94
C SER A 399 -24.44 1.53 -15.89
N LEU A 400 -24.26 2.37 -16.91
CA LEU A 400 -24.98 3.64 -17.02
C LEU A 400 -26.07 3.51 -18.07
N ALA A 401 -27.25 3.05 -17.69
CA ALA A 401 -28.49 3.34 -18.40
C ALA A 401 -28.83 4.84 -18.23
N LEU A 402 -27.96 5.71 -18.77
CA LEU A 402 -28.27 7.13 -18.92
C LEU A 402 -29.35 7.24 -20.01
N SER A 403 -30.41 7.95 -19.73
CA SER A 403 -31.37 8.32 -20.79
C SER A 403 -30.58 8.99 -21.92
N TRP A 404 -30.81 8.62 -23.16
CA TRP A 404 -30.09 9.09 -24.36
C TRP A 404 -29.95 10.61 -24.44
N GLY A 405 -30.91 11.35 -23.84
CA GLY A 405 -30.91 12.83 -23.77
C GLY A 405 -29.89 13.42 -22.77
N ALA A 406 -29.58 12.73 -21.65
CA ALA A 406 -28.56 13.15 -20.68
C ALA A 406 -27.16 12.86 -21.21
N ALA A 407 -26.95 11.71 -21.86
CA ALA A 407 -25.70 11.36 -22.50
C ALA A 407 -25.31 12.37 -23.61
N LYS A 408 -26.30 12.79 -24.42
CA LYS A 408 -26.06 13.77 -25.49
C LYS A 408 -25.69 15.17 -24.97
N ARG A 409 -26.26 15.63 -23.85
CA ARG A 409 -25.87 16.90 -23.20
C ARG A 409 -24.45 16.84 -22.61
N VAL A 410 -24.08 15.76 -21.99
CA VAL A 410 -22.73 15.55 -21.42
C VAL A 410 -21.68 15.52 -22.52
N VAL A 411 -21.94 14.82 -23.63
CA VAL A 411 -21.01 14.76 -24.78
C VAL A 411 -20.89 16.14 -25.44
N MET A 412 -21.97 16.89 -25.59
CA MET A 412 -21.93 18.24 -26.17
C MET A 412 -21.21 19.24 -25.26
N ALA A 413 -21.41 19.20 -23.94
CA ALA A 413 -20.69 20.05 -22.99
C ALA A 413 -19.17 19.71 -22.97
N ALA A 414 -18.81 18.43 -23.06
CA ALA A 414 -17.41 17.99 -23.16
C ALA A 414 -16.75 18.44 -24.47
N LEU A 415 -17.45 18.38 -25.59
CA LEU A 415 -16.96 18.87 -26.89
C LEU A 415 -16.77 20.39 -26.89
N THR A 416 -17.67 21.15 -26.29
CA THR A 416 -17.55 22.62 -26.18
C THR A 416 -16.33 23.01 -25.33
N LEU A 417 -16.03 22.28 -24.22
CA LEU A 417 -14.88 22.54 -23.39
C LEU A 417 -13.54 22.12 -24.03
N LEU A 418 -13.55 21.19 -24.99
CA LEU A 418 -12.36 20.78 -25.76
C LEU A 418 -12.02 21.74 -26.91
N THR A 419 -13.00 22.53 -27.37
CA THR A 419 -12.82 23.50 -28.48
C THR A 419 -12.38 24.89 -28.00
N PHE A 420 -12.58 25.23 -26.71
CA PHE A 420 -12.26 26.56 -26.16
C PHE A 420 -11.24 26.53 -24.98
N GLY A 421 -10.56 25.44 -24.71
CA GLY A 421 -9.51 25.27 -23.69
C GLY A 421 -8.24 24.68 -24.26
#